data_b39e8819359b2867f4f6c6037a78b3ce
#
_entry.id   b39e8819359b2867f4f6c6037a78b3ce
#
_cell.length_a   1.000
_cell.length_b   1.000
_cell.length_c   1.000
_cell.angle_alpha   90.00
_cell.angle_beta   90.00
_cell.angle_gamma   90.00
#
_symmetry.space_group_name_H-M   'P 1'
#
loop_
_entity.id
_entity.type
_entity.pdbx_description
1 polymer ?
#
loop_
_entity_poly.entity_id
_entity_poly.type
_entity_poly.pdbx_seq_one_letter_code
_entity_poly.pdbx_strand_id
1 'polypeptide(L)'
;MALEEKPDFLCVGGSGTLIFQTVEIFRQLALPAVKRAIELAVSEGFYTHVHSCGPQKELVKIMAEETDLSIIDPLEIPPMGDCNLAELKRLYGHKLTLKGNIHTTDVMLNGTPDDVIDAACQAMLDGGEGGRFVLSTGDQCGRDTPDENIRALLYAVEEYGVYDENGKLPQLSKRKL
;
A
#
# COMPACT_ATOMS: atom_id res chain seq x y z
N MET A 1 -6.93 -25.71 -3.85
CA MET A 1 -5.78 -25.70 -2.93
C MET A 1 -5.74 -24.39 -2.13
N ALA A 2 -5.23 -23.23 -2.63
CA ALA A 2 -5.18 -22.02 -1.80
C ALA A 2 -6.55 -21.55 -1.28
N LEU A 3 -7.60 -21.63 -2.09
CA LEU A 3 -8.96 -21.26 -1.72
C LEU A 3 -9.60 -22.23 -0.70
N GLU A 4 -9.19 -23.47 -0.67
CA GLU A 4 -9.67 -24.50 0.28
C GLU A 4 -9.25 -24.21 1.70
N GLU A 5 -8.10 -23.52 1.89
CA GLU A 5 -7.57 -23.11 3.20
C GLU A 5 -8.28 -21.88 3.79
N LYS A 6 -9.22 -21.28 3.04
CA LYS A 6 -10.03 -20.12 3.47
C LYS A 6 -9.21 -18.98 4.07
N PRO A 7 -8.20 -18.44 3.34
CA PRO A 7 -7.43 -17.30 3.82
C PRO A 7 -8.30 -16.04 3.88
N ASP A 8 -7.88 -15.04 4.67
CA ASP A 8 -8.56 -13.74 4.71
C ASP A 8 -8.41 -12.97 3.39
N PHE A 9 -7.28 -13.14 2.71
CA PHE A 9 -7.03 -12.59 1.37
C PHE A 9 -5.98 -13.40 0.62
N LEU A 10 -5.97 -13.25 -0.71
CA LEU A 10 -5.04 -13.94 -1.62
C LEU A 10 -4.12 -12.93 -2.30
N CYS A 11 -2.82 -13.12 -2.18
CA CYS A 11 -1.84 -12.40 -3.00
C CYS A 11 -1.81 -13.02 -4.40
N VAL A 12 -2.28 -12.29 -5.40
CA VAL A 12 -2.44 -12.76 -6.79
C VAL A 12 -1.42 -12.15 -7.76
N GLY A 13 -0.51 -11.34 -7.26
CA GLY A 13 0.61 -10.76 -8.01
C GLY A 13 1.79 -10.52 -7.09
N GLY A 14 2.99 -10.66 -7.61
CA GLY A 14 4.24 -10.57 -6.86
C GLY A 14 5.12 -9.40 -7.28
N SER A 15 6.25 -9.29 -6.61
CA SER A 15 7.29 -8.27 -6.85
C SER A 15 7.67 -8.17 -8.31
N GLY A 16 7.93 -6.95 -8.76
CA GLY A 16 8.43 -6.69 -10.11
C GLY A 16 7.40 -6.80 -11.21
N THR A 17 6.10 -6.78 -10.88
CA THR A 17 5.01 -6.90 -11.87
C THR A 17 5.17 -5.94 -13.06
N LEU A 18 5.60 -4.69 -12.84
CA LEU A 18 5.90 -3.73 -13.91
C LEU A 18 7.35 -3.25 -13.95
N ILE A 19 8.19 -3.55 -12.95
CA ILE A 19 9.54 -2.99 -12.86
C ILE A 19 10.48 -3.47 -13.96
N PHE A 20 10.25 -4.67 -14.49
CA PHE A 20 11.10 -5.33 -15.49
C PHE A 20 10.45 -5.46 -16.86
N GLN A 21 9.31 -4.83 -17.07
CA GLN A 21 8.57 -4.93 -18.33
C GLN A 21 7.81 -3.63 -18.64
N THR A 22 7.50 -3.41 -19.91
CA THR A 22 6.65 -2.29 -20.29
C THR A 22 5.18 -2.58 -19.95
N VAL A 23 4.39 -1.52 -19.88
CA VAL A 23 2.93 -1.63 -19.67
C VAL A 23 2.28 -2.49 -20.75
N GLU A 24 2.75 -2.40 -22.01
CA GLU A 24 2.25 -3.20 -23.13
C GLU A 24 2.51 -4.69 -22.92
N ILE A 25 3.72 -5.06 -22.51
CA ILE A 25 4.08 -6.45 -22.23
C ILE A 25 3.25 -6.97 -21.05
N PHE A 26 3.14 -6.18 -19.98
CA PHE A 26 2.30 -6.53 -18.84
C PHE A 26 0.85 -6.79 -19.27
N ARG A 27 0.26 -5.90 -20.06
CA ARG A 27 -1.12 -6.04 -20.56
C ARG A 27 -1.31 -7.29 -21.42
N GLN A 28 -0.32 -7.64 -22.22
CA GLN A 28 -0.41 -8.79 -23.10
C GLN A 28 -0.19 -10.13 -22.39
N LEU A 29 0.77 -10.20 -21.47
CA LEU A 29 1.24 -11.46 -20.92
C LEU A 29 0.77 -11.71 -19.47
N ALA A 30 0.82 -10.73 -18.60
CA ALA A 30 0.54 -10.92 -17.17
C ALA A 30 -0.90 -10.54 -16.78
N LEU A 31 -1.41 -9.42 -17.28
CA LEU A 31 -2.71 -8.90 -16.89
C LEU A 31 -3.85 -9.91 -17.07
N PRO A 32 -3.94 -10.69 -18.18
CA PRO A 32 -5.01 -11.67 -18.33
C PRO A 32 -5.02 -12.74 -17.20
N ALA A 33 -3.85 -13.21 -16.80
CA ALA A 33 -3.72 -14.19 -15.73
C ALA A 33 -4.06 -13.59 -14.36
N VAL A 34 -3.58 -12.36 -14.08
CA VAL A 34 -3.89 -11.63 -12.83
C VAL A 34 -5.39 -11.34 -12.75
N LYS A 35 -6.02 -10.85 -13.81
CA LYS A 35 -7.48 -10.63 -13.87
C LYS A 35 -8.23 -11.92 -13.57
N ARG A 36 -7.87 -13.02 -14.21
CA ARG A 36 -8.52 -14.31 -13.99
C ARG A 36 -8.38 -14.81 -12.55
N ALA A 37 -7.22 -14.60 -11.92
CA ALA A 37 -6.99 -14.95 -10.52
C ALA A 37 -7.86 -14.10 -9.57
N ILE A 38 -7.97 -12.79 -9.84
CA ILE A 38 -8.83 -11.86 -9.08
C ILE A 38 -10.30 -12.29 -9.22
N GLU A 39 -10.79 -12.49 -10.44
CA GLU A 39 -12.17 -12.91 -10.71
C GLU A 39 -12.54 -14.19 -9.96
N LEU A 40 -11.65 -15.19 -10.01
CA LEU A 40 -11.87 -16.46 -9.32
C LEU A 40 -11.93 -16.27 -7.80
N ALA A 41 -10.98 -15.53 -7.23
CA ALA A 41 -10.94 -15.26 -5.79
C ALA A 41 -12.19 -14.49 -5.32
N VAL A 42 -12.57 -13.44 -6.05
CA VAL A 42 -13.76 -12.63 -5.76
C VAL A 42 -15.05 -13.47 -5.87
N SER A 43 -15.17 -14.37 -6.88
CA SER A 43 -16.33 -15.25 -7.02
C SER A 43 -16.50 -16.22 -5.84
N GLU A 44 -15.41 -16.55 -5.15
CA GLU A 44 -15.41 -17.38 -3.94
C GLU A 44 -15.49 -16.56 -2.64
N GLY A 45 -15.63 -15.22 -2.74
CA GLY A 45 -15.81 -14.32 -1.61
C GLY A 45 -14.50 -13.89 -0.91
N PHE A 46 -13.35 -14.06 -1.56
CA PHE A 46 -12.05 -13.65 -0.99
C PHE A 46 -11.63 -12.27 -1.45
N TYR A 47 -10.97 -11.54 -0.55
CA TYR A 47 -10.23 -10.33 -0.92
C TYR A 47 -8.95 -10.69 -1.67
N THR A 48 -8.52 -9.79 -2.54
CA THR A 48 -7.32 -9.99 -3.37
C THR A 48 -6.30 -8.88 -3.15
N HIS A 49 -5.04 -9.24 -3.24
CA HIS A 49 -3.90 -8.35 -3.02
C HIS A 49 -2.90 -8.49 -4.16
N VAL A 50 -2.41 -7.37 -4.67
CA VAL A 50 -1.26 -7.32 -5.58
C VAL A 50 -0.13 -6.56 -4.91
N HIS A 51 1.03 -7.21 -4.83
CA HIS A 51 2.29 -6.61 -4.42
C HIS A 51 3.18 -6.37 -5.63
N SER A 52 3.71 -5.16 -5.79
CA SER A 52 4.64 -4.85 -6.88
C SER A 52 5.59 -3.72 -6.48
N CYS A 53 6.86 -4.03 -6.27
CA CYS A 53 7.88 -3.03 -5.99
C CYS A 53 8.14 -2.13 -7.21
N GLY A 54 8.72 -0.95 -6.98
CA GLY A 54 9.11 0.00 -8.00
C GLY A 54 7.97 0.89 -8.50
N PRO A 55 8.05 1.40 -9.75
CA PRO A 55 7.03 2.26 -10.32
C PRO A 55 5.67 1.56 -10.42
N GLN A 56 4.66 2.09 -9.76
CA GLN A 56 3.33 1.46 -9.66
C GLN A 56 2.18 2.34 -10.12
N LYS A 57 2.40 3.62 -10.40
CA LYS A 57 1.30 4.54 -10.70
C LYS A 57 0.37 4.01 -11.80
N GLU A 58 0.94 3.52 -12.90
CA GLU A 58 0.14 2.96 -13.99
C GLU A 58 -0.48 1.59 -13.62
N LEU A 59 0.20 0.78 -12.80
CA LEU A 59 -0.36 -0.47 -12.31
C LEU A 59 -1.59 -0.23 -11.43
N VAL A 60 -1.52 0.72 -10.49
CA VAL A 60 -2.66 1.12 -9.65
C VAL A 60 -3.85 1.51 -10.50
N LYS A 61 -3.63 2.31 -11.54
CA LYS A 61 -4.67 2.72 -12.49
C LYS A 61 -5.30 1.50 -13.18
N ILE A 62 -4.49 0.62 -13.77
CA ILE A 62 -4.97 -0.58 -14.45
C ILE A 62 -5.78 -1.46 -13.50
N MET A 63 -5.27 -1.71 -12.29
CA MET A 63 -5.96 -2.54 -11.31
C MET A 63 -7.28 -1.92 -10.87
N ALA A 64 -7.31 -0.61 -10.64
CA ALA A 64 -8.52 0.10 -10.24
C ALA A 64 -9.58 0.14 -11.33
N GLU A 65 -9.18 0.39 -12.58
CA GLU A 65 -10.12 0.63 -13.67
C GLU A 65 -10.59 -0.68 -14.33
N GLU A 66 -9.78 -1.75 -14.29
CA GLU A 66 -10.03 -2.94 -15.09
C GLU A 66 -10.23 -4.22 -14.27
N THR A 67 -10.16 -4.16 -12.93
CA THR A 67 -10.31 -5.35 -12.07
C THR A 67 -11.11 -5.04 -10.80
N ASP A 68 -11.48 -6.09 -10.07
CA ASP A 68 -12.06 -6.01 -8.74
C ASP A 68 -11.01 -6.28 -7.64
N LEU A 69 -9.77 -5.83 -7.86
CA LEU A 69 -8.71 -5.94 -6.88
C LEU A 69 -9.10 -5.21 -5.59
N SER A 70 -8.79 -5.81 -4.44
CA SER A 70 -9.11 -5.24 -3.13
C SER A 70 -8.01 -4.38 -2.56
N ILE A 71 -6.75 -4.84 -2.64
CA ILE A 71 -5.58 -4.21 -1.97
C ILE A 71 -4.41 -4.14 -2.93
N ILE A 72 -3.66 -3.04 -2.90
CA ILE A 72 -2.41 -2.89 -3.64
C ILE A 72 -1.32 -2.26 -2.77
N ASP A 73 -0.10 -2.77 -2.88
CA ASP A 73 1.10 -2.26 -2.19
C ASP A 73 2.38 -2.47 -3.02
N PRO A 74 3.50 -1.87 -2.62
CA PRO A 74 3.77 -1.02 -1.48
C PRO A 74 3.69 0.49 -1.76
N LEU A 75 3.38 0.92 -2.99
CA LEU A 75 3.19 2.31 -3.41
C LEU A 75 4.44 3.16 -3.20
N GLU A 76 5.59 2.64 -3.60
CA GLU A 76 6.89 3.28 -3.37
C GLU A 76 6.95 4.69 -3.95
N ILE A 77 7.56 5.58 -3.14
CA ILE A 77 7.83 6.96 -3.55
C ILE A 77 9.18 7.04 -4.29
N PRO A 78 9.44 8.13 -5.05
CA PRO A 78 10.77 8.37 -5.63
C PRO A 78 11.90 8.34 -4.57
N PRO A 79 13.09 7.84 -4.90
CA PRO A 79 13.51 7.34 -6.22
C PRO A 79 13.17 5.88 -6.52
N MET A 80 12.64 5.12 -5.56
CA MET A 80 12.37 3.68 -5.71
C MET A 80 11.16 3.42 -6.60
N GLY A 81 10.11 4.23 -6.46
CA GLY A 81 8.88 4.16 -7.24
C GLY A 81 8.49 5.51 -7.83
N ASP A 82 7.22 5.64 -8.22
CA ASP A 82 6.65 6.84 -8.84
C ASP A 82 5.31 7.26 -8.21
N CYS A 83 4.97 6.71 -7.05
CA CYS A 83 3.69 6.92 -6.43
C CYS A 83 3.63 8.24 -5.64
N ASN A 84 2.48 8.91 -5.73
CA ASN A 84 2.04 9.96 -4.82
C ASN A 84 0.77 9.47 -4.13
N LEU A 85 0.84 9.22 -2.82
CA LEU A 85 -0.24 8.58 -2.07
C LEU A 85 -1.51 9.42 -2.04
N ALA A 86 -1.39 10.75 -1.86
CA ALA A 86 -2.54 11.66 -1.86
C ALA A 86 -3.25 11.67 -3.22
N GLU A 87 -2.50 11.68 -4.33
CA GLU A 87 -3.06 11.59 -5.68
C GLU A 87 -3.79 10.26 -5.88
N LEU A 88 -3.16 9.13 -5.54
CA LEU A 88 -3.75 7.80 -5.68
C LEU A 88 -4.98 7.63 -4.80
N LYS A 89 -4.96 8.15 -3.58
CA LYS A 89 -6.12 8.15 -2.68
C LYS A 89 -7.30 8.89 -3.27
N ARG A 90 -7.06 10.09 -3.77
CA ARG A 90 -8.10 10.91 -4.41
C ARG A 90 -8.71 10.23 -5.63
N LEU A 91 -7.88 9.56 -6.46
CA LEU A 91 -8.34 8.93 -7.70
C LEU A 91 -8.99 7.57 -7.46
N TYR A 92 -8.41 6.73 -6.61
CA TYR A 92 -8.74 5.31 -6.52
C TYR A 92 -9.06 4.80 -5.12
N GLY A 93 -8.90 5.63 -4.07
CA GLY A 93 -9.16 5.23 -2.68
C GLY A 93 -10.62 4.87 -2.37
N HIS A 94 -11.55 5.23 -3.24
CA HIS A 94 -12.94 4.79 -3.15
C HIS A 94 -13.13 3.32 -3.59
N LYS A 95 -12.20 2.77 -4.38
CA LYS A 95 -12.27 1.44 -4.96
C LYS A 95 -11.21 0.49 -4.36
N LEU A 96 -9.96 0.94 -4.25
CA LEU A 96 -8.85 0.16 -3.74
C LEU A 96 -8.51 0.51 -2.29
N THR A 97 -8.10 -0.48 -1.52
CA THR A 97 -7.34 -0.26 -0.29
C THR A 97 -5.88 -0.06 -0.67
N LEU A 98 -5.34 1.10 -0.33
CA LEU A 98 -3.95 1.47 -0.57
C LEU A 98 -3.10 1.07 0.64
N LYS A 99 -1.99 0.37 0.43
CA LYS A 99 -1.09 -0.04 1.51
C LYS A 99 0.34 0.46 1.22
N GLY A 100 0.95 1.12 2.17
CA GLY A 100 2.29 1.72 2.05
C GLY A 100 2.38 2.96 2.94
N ASN A 101 3.35 3.83 2.72
CA ASN A 101 4.44 3.78 1.73
C ASN A 101 5.72 4.41 2.31
N ILE A 102 6.02 4.09 3.59
CA ILE A 102 7.16 4.66 4.30
C ILE A 102 8.47 4.20 3.67
N HIS A 103 9.35 5.13 3.33
CA HIS A 103 10.63 4.82 2.68
C HIS A 103 11.51 3.93 3.57
N THR A 104 11.86 2.75 3.05
CA THR A 104 12.53 1.70 3.82
C THR A 104 13.98 2.04 4.18
N THR A 105 14.68 2.76 3.32
CA THR A 105 16.10 3.11 3.52
C THR A 105 16.25 4.44 4.24
N ASP A 106 15.70 5.53 3.69
CA ASP A 106 15.98 6.86 4.22
C ASP A 106 15.26 7.11 5.55
N VAL A 107 14.05 6.55 5.71
CA VAL A 107 13.26 6.73 6.93
C VAL A 107 13.45 5.56 7.89
N MET A 108 13.16 4.32 7.46
CA MET A 108 13.16 3.18 8.38
C MET A 108 14.55 2.75 8.82
N LEU A 109 15.54 2.74 7.91
CA LEU A 109 16.91 2.29 8.23
C LEU A 109 17.78 3.44 8.76
N ASN A 110 17.79 4.59 8.08
CA ASN A 110 18.72 5.69 8.36
C ASN A 110 18.11 6.83 9.17
N GLY A 111 16.78 6.89 9.29
CA GLY A 111 16.07 7.92 10.04
C GLY A 111 16.07 7.67 11.55
N THR A 112 15.66 8.66 12.30
CA THR A 112 15.38 8.58 13.73
C THR A 112 13.93 8.14 13.97
N PRO A 113 13.56 7.71 15.21
CA PRO A 113 12.16 7.46 15.56
C PRO A 113 11.21 8.64 15.25
N ASP A 114 11.67 9.88 15.44
CA ASP A 114 10.88 11.08 15.12
C ASP A 114 10.65 11.21 13.62
N ASP A 115 11.66 10.94 12.78
CA ASP A 115 11.51 10.92 11.31
C ASP A 115 10.48 9.87 10.86
N VAL A 116 10.48 8.70 11.52
CA VAL A 116 9.50 7.64 11.24
C VAL A 116 8.09 8.09 11.63
N ILE A 117 7.92 8.71 12.80
CA ILE A 117 6.60 9.22 13.24
C ILE A 117 6.10 10.29 12.29
N ASP A 118 6.96 11.21 11.84
CA ASP A 118 6.57 12.27 10.92
C ASP A 118 6.17 11.71 9.55
N ALA A 119 6.95 10.79 9.01
CA ALA A 119 6.63 10.12 7.76
C ALA A 119 5.32 9.29 7.85
N ALA A 120 5.11 8.60 8.97
CA ALA A 120 3.88 7.86 9.23
C ALA A 120 2.66 8.79 9.30
N CYS A 121 2.79 9.90 10.01
CA CYS A 121 1.74 10.91 10.08
C CYS A 121 1.42 11.51 8.72
N GLN A 122 2.46 11.82 7.91
CA GLN A 122 2.25 12.31 6.54
C GLN A 122 1.52 11.27 5.67
N ALA A 123 1.92 10.00 5.73
CA ALA A 123 1.25 8.94 4.97
C ALA A 123 -0.22 8.76 5.41
N MET A 124 -0.51 8.88 6.71
CA MET A 124 -1.88 8.83 7.22
C MET A 124 -2.70 10.06 6.81
N LEU A 125 -2.09 11.26 6.71
CA LEU A 125 -2.76 12.44 6.15
C LEU A 125 -3.12 12.25 4.67
N ASP A 126 -2.19 11.69 3.91
CA ASP A 126 -2.33 11.51 2.46
C ASP A 126 -3.30 10.37 2.10
N GLY A 127 -3.31 9.29 2.88
CA GLY A 127 -4.02 8.06 2.54
C GLY A 127 -5.15 7.66 3.49
N GLY A 128 -5.16 8.18 4.72
CA GLY A 128 -5.97 7.63 5.80
C GLY A 128 -7.43 8.07 5.79
N GLU A 129 -7.73 9.31 5.45
CA GLU A 129 -9.10 9.85 5.59
C GLU A 129 -10.13 8.99 4.82
N GLY A 130 -11.22 8.64 5.50
CA GLY A 130 -12.27 7.80 4.95
C GLY A 130 -11.94 6.31 4.91
N GLY A 131 -10.86 5.85 5.55
CA GLY A 131 -10.47 4.43 5.58
C GLY A 131 -9.84 3.93 4.28
N ARG A 132 -9.86 2.62 4.04
CA ARG A 132 -9.22 1.96 2.88
C ARG A 132 -7.74 2.34 2.73
N PHE A 133 -7.06 2.42 3.86
CA PHE A 133 -5.62 2.64 3.92
C PHE A 133 -4.99 1.73 4.98
N VAL A 134 -3.87 1.14 4.66
CA VAL A 134 -3.04 0.37 5.59
C VAL A 134 -1.67 1.01 5.61
N LEU A 135 -1.32 1.65 6.73
CA LEU A 135 0.02 2.17 6.91
C LEU A 135 1.03 1.01 6.92
N SER A 136 2.03 1.12 6.10
CA SER A 136 3.08 0.10 5.94
C SER A 136 4.34 0.76 5.41
N THR A 137 5.45 0.03 5.48
CA THR A 137 6.67 0.39 4.76
C THR A 137 6.48 0.24 3.25
N GLY A 138 7.29 0.96 2.49
CA GLY A 138 7.29 0.95 1.02
C GLY A 138 7.89 -0.31 0.40
N ASP A 139 8.31 -1.25 1.17
CA ASP A 139 8.67 -2.65 0.90
C ASP A 139 9.10 -3.27 2.23
N GLN A 140 9.68 -4.48 2.22
CA GLN A 140 10.25 -5.07 3.42
C GLN A 140 11.43 -4.25 3.96
N CYS A 141 11.50 -4.11 5.28
CA CYS A 141 12.61 -3.45 5.93
C CYS A 141 13.90 -4.27 5.81
N GLY A 142 15.03 -3.58 5.71
CA GLY A 142 16.34 -4.21 5.77
C GLY A 142 16.57 -4.88 7.14
N ARG A 143 17.44 -5.90 7.16
CA ARG A 143 17.76 -6.66 8.40
C ARG A 143 18.25 -5.77 9.53
N ASP A 144 18.99 -4.72 9.21
CA ASP A 144 19.64 -3.85 10.18
C ASP A 144 18.80 -2.61 10.53
N THR A 145 17.50 -2.60 10.15
CA THR A 145 16.55 -1.54 10.56
C THR A 145 16.43 -1.52 12.08
N PRO A 146 16.63 -0.34 12.73
CA PRO A 146 16.56 -0.24 14.19
C PRO A 146 15.18 -0.63 14.73
N ASP A 147 15.15 -1.42 15.81
CA ASP A 147 13.90 -1.83 16.47
C ASP A 147 13.08 -0.63 16.96
N GLU A 148 13.76 0.46 17.39
CA GLU A 148 13.09 1.69 17.80
C GLU A 148 12.32 2.35 16.66
N ASN A 149 12.81 2.27 15.42
CA ASN A 149 12.11 2.79 14.26
C ASN A 149 10.86 1.95 13.91
N ILE A 150 10.94 0.61 14.07
CA ILE A 150 9.76 -0.25 13.92
C ILE A 150 8.70 0.07 14.99
N ARG A 151 9.13 0.29 16.25
CA ARG A 151 8.23 0.68 17.33
C ARG A 151 7.65 2.06 17.16
N ALA A 152 8.41 3.01 16.59
CA ALA A 152 7.94 4.35 16.29
C ALA A 152 6.81 4.34 15.26
N LEU A 153 6.86 3.44 14.28
CA LEU A 153 5.77 3.26 13.32
C LEU A 153 4.48 2.79 14.01
N LEU A 154 4.60 1.81 14.92
CA LEU A 154 3.45 1.35 15.72
C LEU A 154 2.89 2.46 16.60
N TYR A 155 3.78 3.18 17.31
CA TYR A 155 3.38 4.32 18.15
C TYR A 155 2.62 5.39 17.36
N ALA A 156 3.08 5.71 16.14
CA ALA A 156 2.39 6.68 15.30
C ALA A 156 0.94 6.26 14.98
N VAL A 157 0.70 4.99 14.74
CA VAL A 157 -0.66 4.46 14.49
C VAL A 157 -1.50 4.51 15.76
N GLU A 158 -0.97 4.09 16.90
CA GLU A 158 -1.70 4.07 18.18
C GLU A 158 -2.09 5.48 18.63
N GLU A 159 -1.20 6.46 18.44
CA GLU A 159 -1.43 7.84 18.89
C GLU A 159 -2.26 8.66 17.89
N TYR A 160 -1.99 8.53 16.59
CA TYR A 160 -2.54 9.43 15.56
C TYR A 160 -3.46 8.73 14.58
N GLY A 161 -3.43 7.39 14.49
CA GLY A 161 -4.16 6.60 13.49
C GLY A 161 -5.58 6.19 13.88
N VAL A 162 -6.12 6.71 15.00
CA VAL A 162 -7.46 6.36 15.50
C VAL A 162 -8.51 7.21 14.82
N TYR A 163 -9.43 6.54 14.12
CA TYR A 163 -10.56 7.18 13.46
C TYR A 163 -11.67 7.57 14.43
N ASP A 164 -12.31 8.69 14.18
CA ASP A 164 -13.61 9.01 14.77
C ASP A 164 -14.78 8.34 14.01
N GLU A 165 -16.00 8.56 14.49
CA GLU A 165 -17.23 8.04 13.88
C GLU A 165 -17.48 8.51 12.44
N ASN A 166 -16.83 9.58 12.02
CA ASN A 166 -16.94 10.15 10.67
C ASN A 166 -15.78 9.71 9.76
N GLY A 167 -14.92 8.79 10.21
CA GLY A 167 -13.75 8.33 9.46
C GLY A 167 -12.62 9.35 9.33
N LYS A 168 -12.55 10.30 10.26
CA LYS A 168 -11.50 11.31 10.36
C LYS A 168 -10.44 10.90 11.38
N LEU A 169 -9.26 11.50 11.28
CA LEU A 169 -8.12 11.28 12.18
C LEU A 169 -7.90 12.53 13.06
N PRO A 170 -8.69 12.71 14.14
CA PRO A 170 -8.72 13.97 14.87
C PRO A 170 -7.44 14.30 15.61
N GLN A 171 -6.66 13.31 16.06
CA GLN A 171 -5.38 13.56 16.71
C GLN A 171 -4.31 13.97 15.69
N LEU A 172 -4.31 13.33 14.52
CA LEU A 172 -3.42 13.67 13.42
C LEU A 172 -3.63 15.11 12.93
N SER A 173 -4.88 15.55 12.82
CA SER A 173 -5.22 16.91 12.39
C SER A 173 -4.73 18.02 13.34
N LYS A 174 -4.37 17.69 14.59
CA LYS A 174 -3.82 18.62 15.57
C LYS A 174 -2.29 18.68 15.55
N ARG A 175 -1.64 17.69 14.94
CA ARG A 175 -0.17 17.66 14.81
C ARG A 175 0.26 18.67 13.73
N LYS A 176 1.27 19.46 14.04
CA LYS A 176 1.96 20.31 13.07
C LYS A 176 3.14 19.49 12.53
N LEU A 177 3.07 19.11 11.27
CA LEU A 177 4.17 18.48 10.53
C LEU A 177 5.08 19.55 9.94
#